data_14f17f5371ea4e8299c818d8f4623e5e
#
_entry.id   14f17f5371ea4e8299c818d8f4623e5e
#
_cell.length_a   1.000
_cell.length_b   1.000
_cell.length_c   1.000
_cell.angle_alpha   90.00
_cell.angle_beta   90.00
_cell.angle_gamma   90.00
#
_symmetry.space_group_name_H-M   'P 1'
#
loop_
_entity.id
_entity.type
_entity.pdbx_description
1 polymer ?
#
loop_
_entity_poly.entity_id
_entity_poly.type
_entity_poly.pdbx_seq_one_letter_code
_entity_poly.pdbx_strand_id
1 'polypeptide(L)'
;TETTGLDANTERLTEIGAVYVENGKINEEKKFCTFVNPGKPIPQKVVDLTGINDAMVADAPTPEEAIRAFKEFCGDNILVAHNAHSFDMLFIRKAGEKAGVSWDENTYIDTLPMGQALFPGLRNYKLDTINKHLEIPPFNHHRAVDDAMALARIYEVMLTDLEEKDIHAVEAINTGLGGNKEVLKKKYYHLIILVQNQVGLKNLYRIVSAAHTQYFFKKPRVPRSLLNQYREGLLLSPACEAGELYRAIVAGQPYEQLLRIADYYDYLEVQPLGNNEFMVRNGQVDSIEAIKNFNRTVIQLGEDLHKPVVATGDSHFQEPEDWIYRAVLQAGNGFKDADNQA
;
A
#
# COMPACT_ATOMS: atom_id res chain seq x y z
N THR A 1 -12.44 7.39 9.35
CA THR A 1 -13.75 6.88 8.87
C THR A 1 -14.13 5.60 9.58
N GLU A 2 -15.45 5.40 9.83
CA GLU A 2 -16.01 4.13 10.27
C GLU A 2 -16.72 3.43 9.12
N THR A 3 -16.74 2.09 9.13
CA THR A 3 -17.16 1.29 7.99
C THR A 3 -17.85 -0.01 8.43
N THR A 4 -18.60 -0.67 7.56
CA THR A 4 -19.21 -1.98 7.81
C THR A 4 -18.20 -3.14 7.84
N GLY A 5 -16.92 -2.89 7.56
CA GLY A 5 -15.83 -3.87 7.54
C GLY A 5 -14.58 -3.32 6.86
N LEU A 6 -13.58 -4.17 6.60
CA LEU A 6 -12.25 -3.72 6.20
C LEU A 6 -12.02 -3.62 4.68
N ASP A 7 -12.88 -4.21 3.86
CA ASP A 7 -12.70 -4.28 2.40
C ASP A 7 -13.52 -3.20 1.69
N ALA A 8 -12.87 -2.17 1.18
CA ALA A 8 -13.53 -1.06 0.48
C ALA A 8 -14.33 -1.48 -0.78
N ASN A 9 -14.09 -2.66 -1.36
CA ASN A 9 -14.86 -3.15 -2.50
C ASN A 9 -16.23 -3.69 -2.10
N THR A 10 -16.33 -4.33 -0.95
CA THR A 10 -17.55 -4.98 -0.45
C THR A 10 -18.23 -4.22 0.67
N GLU A 11 -17.47 -3.46 1.45
CA GLU A 11 -17.92 -2.74 2.62
C GLU A 11 -18.24 -1.27 2.32
N ARG A 12 -18.91 -0.60 3.27
CA ARG A 12 -19.45 0.75 3.08
C ARG A 12 -19.10 1.62 4.29
N LEU A 13 -19.08 2.93 4.07
CA LEU A 13 -18.94 3.94 5.12
C LEU A 13 -20.17 3.93 6.05
N THR A 14 -19.95 4.11 7.34
CA THR A 14 -20.98 4.26 8.37
C THR A 14 -20.86 5.59 9.13
N GLU A 15 -19.65 6.17 9.20
CA GLU A 15 -19.41 7.51 9.74
C GLU A 15 -18.18 8.15 9.07
N ILE A 16 -18.24 9.46 8.85
CA ILE A 16 -17.09 10.27 8.42
C ILE A 16 -16.88 11.37 9.46
N GLY A 17 -15.67 11.49 9.98
CA GLY A 17 -15.25 12.54 10.89
C GLY A 17 -13.97 13.20 10.43
N ALA A 18 -13.92 14.53 10.53
CA ALA A 18 -12.70 15.30 10.25
C ALA A 18 -12.67 16.58 11.10
N VAL A 19 -11.46 17.09 11.31
CA VAL A 19 -11.20 18.36 11.96
C VAL A 19 -10.16 19.13 11.17
N TYR A 20 -10.23 20.45 11.19
CA TYR A 20 -9.22 21.28 10.56
C TYR A 20 -8.01 21.52 11.45
N VAL A 21 -6.82 21.47 10.84
CA VAL A 21 -5.58 21.95 11.43
C VAL A 21 -5.12 23.14 10.58
N GLU A 22 -5.08 24.32 11.17
CA GLU A 22 -4.70 25.57 10.50
C GLU A 22 -3.46 26.14 11.18
N ASN A 23 -2.43 26.49 10.41
CA ASN A 23 -1.17 27.01 10.95
C ASN A 23 -0.56 26.11 12.04
N GLY A 24 -0.65 24.81 11.88
CA GLY A 24 -0.15 23.83 12.83
C GLY A 24 -0.98 23.67 14.11
N LYS A 25 -2.20 24.25 14.18
CA LYS A 25 -3.08 24.19 15.33
C LYS A 25 -4.47 23.68 14.95
N ILE A 26 -5.08 22.92 15.87
CA ILE A 26 -6.43 22.41 15.72
C ILE A 26 -7.43 23.57 15.76
N ASN A 27 -8.29 23.63 14.77
CA ASN A 27 -9.45 24.53 14.78
C ASN A 27 -10.69 23.75 15.22
N GLU A 28 -11.02 23.83 16.50
CA GLU A 28 -12.14 23.07 17.09
C GLU A 28 -13.52 23.50 16.60
N GLU A 29 -13.65 24.68 15.97
CA GLU A 29 -14.91 25.16 15.40
C GLU A 29 -15.16 24.59 14.00
N LYS A 30 -14.10 24.17 13.28
CA LYS A 30 -14.17 23.60 11.94
C LYS A 30 -14.10 22.08 11.99
N LYS A 31 -15.23 21.43 12.19
CA LYS A 31 -15.37 19.95 12.22
C LYS A 31 -16.40 19.48 11.23
N PHE A 32 -16.16 18.33 10.68
CA PHE A 32 -17.12 17.56 9.90
C PHE A 32 -17.42 16.26 10.64
N CYS A 33 -18.69 15.97 10.85
CA CYS A 33 -19.13 14.72 11.44
C CYS A 33 -20.49 14.35 10.86
N THR A 34 -20.56 13.20 10.20
CA THR A 34 -21.85 12.69 9.69
C THR A 34 -21.88 11.17 9.76
N PHE A 35 -22.99 10.63 10.24
CA PHE A 35 -23.32 9.24 9.96
C PHE A 35 -23.56 9.05 8.47
N VAL A 36 -23.42 7.83 8.00
CA VAL A 36 -23.63 7.45 6.61
C VAL A 36 -24.48 6.19 6.60
N ASN A 37 -25.58 6.21 5.84
CA ASN A 37 -26.38 5.01 5.63
C ASN A 37 -25.68 4.08 4.64
N PRO A 38 -25.16 2.92 5.09
CA PRO A 38 -24.40 2.02 4.20
C PRO A 38 -25.27 1.30 3.16
N GLY A 39 -26.60 1.38 3.28
CA GLY A 39 -27.55 0.65 2.42
C GLY A 39 -27.50 -0.87 2.58
N LYS A 40 -26.90 -1.35 3.66
CA LYS A 40 -26.79 -2.78 4.04
C LYS A 40 -26.72 -2.90 5.56
N PRO A 41 -27.09 -4.06 6.16
CA PRO A 41 -26.98 -4.28 7.59
C PRO A 41 -25.52 -4.15 8.07
N ILE A 42 -25.33 -3.53 9.24
CA ILE A 42 -24.06 -3.41 9.92
C ILE A 42 -23.80 -4.72 10.67
N PRO A 43 -22.69 -5.44 10.40
CA PRO A 43 -22.38 -6.69 11.11
C PRO A 43 -22.26 -6.47 12.62
N GLN A 44 -22.80 -7.39 13.43
CA GLN A 44 -22.78 -7.28 14.89
C GLN A 44 -21.37 -7.03 15.46
N LYS A 45 -20.36 -7.66 14.89
CA LYS A 45 -18.95 -7.44 15.26
C LYS A 45 -18.51 -5.98 15.10
N VAL A 46 -19.04 -5.28 14.10
CA VAL A 46 -18.75 -3.86 13.86
C VAL A 46 -19.53 -3.00 14.84
N VAL A 47 -20.80 -3.35 15.11
CA VAL A 47 -21.61 -2.68 16.14
C VAL A 47 -20.92 -2.77 17.52
N ASP A 48 -20.43 -3.96 17.87
CA ASP A 48 -19.72 -4.18 19.15
C ASP A 48 -18.42 -3.37 19.24
N LEU A 49 -17.78 -3.09 18.12
CA LEU A 49 -16.53 -2.33 18.04
C LEU A 49 -16.76 -0.81 18.04
N THR A 50 -17.69 -0.32 17.19
CA THR A 50 -17.87 1.12 16.92
C THR A 50 -19.04 1.73 17.70
N GLY A 51 -19.94 0.89 18.22
CA GLY A 51 -21.21 1.33 18.79
C GLY A 51 -22.23 1.81 17.77
N ILE A 52 -21.91 1.84 16.47
CA ILE A 52 -22.79 2.30 15.40
C ILE A 52 -23.69 1.14 14.95
N ASN A 53 -24.98 1.30 15.03
CA ASN A 53 -25.97 0.31 14.64
C ASN A 53 -26.90 0.81 13.53
N ASP A 54 -27.68 -0.08 12.92
CA ASP A 54 -28.55 0.22 11.80
C ASP A 54 -29.57 1.36 12.12
N ALA A 55 -30.07 1.44 13.35
CA ALA A 55 -31.02 2.48 13.74
C ALA A 55 -30.40 3.88 13.74
N MET A 56 -29.10 3.99 14.08
CA MET A 56 -28.39 5.27 14.10
C MET A 56 -28.13 5.82 12.70
N VAL A 57 -28.04 4.96 11.71
CA VAL A 57 -27.70 5.34 10.33
C VAL A 57 -28.91 5.31 9.37
N ALA A 58 -30.10 4.91 9.85
CA ALA A 58 -31.29 4.71 9.02
C ALA A 58 -31.69 5.96 8.23
N ASP A 59 -31.67 7.12 8.87
CA ASP A 59 -32.02 8.42 8.28
C ASP A 59 -30.78 9.25 7.89
N ALA A 60 -29.58 8.65 7.91
CA ALA A 60 -28.36 9.33 7.53
C ALA A 60 -28.22 9.46 5.99
N PRO A 61 -27.42 10.41 5.50
CA PRO A 61 -27.11 10.54 4.08
C PRO A 61 -26.55 9.24 3.48
N THR A 62 -26.82 9.04 2.20
CA THR A 62 -26.15 7.96 1.44
C THR A 62 -24.65 8.18 1.36
N PRO A 63 -23.83 7.15 1.05
CA PRO A 63 -22.39 7.33 0.87
C PRO A 63 -22.04 8.39 -0.18
N GLU A 64 -22.84 8.47 -1.25
CA GLU A 64 -22.66 9.43 -2.34
C GLU A 64 -22.94 10.88 -1.89
N GLU A 65 -23.98 11.10 -1.08
CA GLU A 65 -24.31 12.42 -0.51
C GLU A 65 -23.28 12.85 0.53
N ALA A 66 -22.92 11.94 1.45
CA ALA A 66 -21.95 12.20 2.49
C ALA A 66 -20.56 12.54 1.91
N ILE A 67 -20.14 11.84 0.84
CA ILE A 67 -18.84 12.06 0.22
C ILE A 67 -18.78 13.39 -0.55
N ARG A 68 -19.89 13.84 -1.16
CA ARG A 68 -19.97 15.17 -1.78
C ARG A 68 -19.86 16.28 -0.73
N ALA A 69 -20.62 16.17 0.37
CA ALA A 69 -20.52 17.11 1.48
C ALA A 69 -19.13 17.12 2.11
N PHE A 70 -18.51 15.95 2.22
CA PHE A 70 -17.15 15.84 2.73
C PHE A 70 -16.11 16.47 1.79
N LYS A 71 -16.26 16.30 0.47
CA LYS A 71 -15.39 16.97 -0.51
C LYS A 71 -15.54 18.49 -0.47
N GLU A 72 -16.76 18.99 -0.32
CA GLU A 72 -17.01 20.41 -0.14
C GLU A 72 -16.33 20.96 1.13
N PHE A 73 -16.44 20.22 2.24
CA PHE A 73 -15.75 20.56 3.48
C PHE A 73 -14.22 20.56 3.33
N CYS A 74 -13.66 19.56 2.66
CA CYS A 74 -12.20 19.44 2.47
C CYS A 74 -11.64 20.46 1.48
N GLY A 75 -12.39 20.81 0.42
CA GLY A 75 -11.87 21.62 -0.69
C GLY A 75 -10.61 21.00 -1.27
N ASP A 76 -9.59 21.84 -1.48
CA ASP A 76 -8.27 21.46 -2.01
C ASP A 76 -7.22 21.24 -0.90
N ASN A 77 -7.66 21.16 0.36
CA ASN A 77 -6.75 21.00 1.48
C ASN A 77 -6.09 19.62 1.48
N ILE A 78 -4.94 19.56 2.15
CA ILE A 78 -4.22 18.30 2.39
C ILE A 78 -5.00 17.48 3.40
N LEU A 79 -5.26 16.22 3.07
CA LEU A 79 -5.90 15.27 3.98
C LEU A 79 -4.84 14.59 4.85
N VAL A 80 -5.14 14.40 6.13
CA VAL A 80 -4.27 13.70 7.06
C VAL A 80 -5.07 12.57 7.70
N ALA A 81 -4.59 11.34 7.59
CA ALA A 81 -5.22 10.20 8.26
C ALA A 81 -4.16 9.18 8.71
N HIS A 82 -4.55 8.30 9.61
CA HIS A 82 -3.67 7.26 10.13
C HIS A 82 -3.94 5.93 9.45
N ASN A 83 -2.94 5.36 8.77
CA ASN A 83 -3.09 4.24 7.84
C ASN A 83 -3.95 4.62 6.63
N ALA A 84 -3.87 5.90 6.24
CA ALA A 84 -4.66 6.53 5.20
C ALA A 84 -4.66 5.74 3.89
N HIS A 85 -3.47 5.35 3.45
CA HIS A 85 -3.26 4.64 2.18
C HIS A 85 -4.01 3.31 2.11
N SER A 86 -4.03 2.57 3.22
CA SER A 86 -4.58 1.21 3.26
C SER A 86 -6.02 1.16 3.75
N PHE A 87 -6.59 2.27 4.23
CA PHE A 87 -7.94 2.29 4.77
C PHE A 87 -8.75 3.52 4.32
N ASP A 88 -8.61 4.67 4.98
CA ASP A 88 -9.50 5.82 4.76
C ASP A 88 -9.59 6.24 3.29
N MET A 89 -8.44 6.39 2.62
CA MET A 89 -8.41 6.82 1.23
C MET A 89 -9.02 5.80 0.26
N LEU A 90 -8.99 4.50 0.60
CA LEU A 90 -9.66 3.49 -0.22
C LEU A 90 -11.17 3.65 -0.17
N PHE A 91 -11.76 3.81 1.01
CA PHE A 91 -13.20 3.99 1.19
C PHE A 91 -13.68 5.32 0.60
N ILE A 92 -12.94 6.41 0.85
CA ILE A 92 -13.26 7.75 0.33
C ILE A 92 -13.24 7.75 -1.21
N ARG A 93 -12.20 7.17 -1.83
CA ARG A 93 -12.11 7.08 -3.30
C ARG A 93 -13.20 6.21 -3.90
N LYS A 94 -13.49 5.06 -3.31
CA LYS A 94 -14.57 4.18 -3.79
C LYS A 94 -15.96 4.82 -3.69
N ALA A 95 -16.24 5.54 -2.62
CA ALA A 95 -17.47 6.30 -2.51
C ALA A 95 -17.49 7.49 -3.49
N GLY A 96 -16.33 8.14 -3.69
CA GLY A 96 -16.16 9.22 -4.67
C GLY A 96 -16.38 8.76 -6.11
N GLU A 97 -15.84 7.62 -6.53
CA GLU A 97 -16.09 7.03 -7.85
C GLU A 97 -17.58 6.90 -8.15
N LYS A 98 -18.38 6.40 -7.17
CA LYS A 98 -19.82 6.25 -7.30
C LYS A 98 -20.56 7.59 -7.29
N ALA A 99 -20.07 8.56 -6.54
CA ALA A 99 -20.62 9.89 -6.43
C ALA A 99 -20.25 10.82 -7.60
N GLY A 100 -19.31 10.40 -8.48
CA GLY A 100 -18.72 11.26 -9.50
C GLY A 100 -17.82 12.37 -8.92
N VAL A 101 -17.17 12.10 -7.79
CA VAL A 101 -16.26 13.01 -7.08
C VAL A 101 -14.85 12.47 -7.15
N SER A 102 -13.92 13.20 -7.77
CA SER A 102 -12.50 12.86 -7.78
C SER A 102 -11.78 13.34 -6.52
N TRP A 103 -10.88 12.51 -6.03
CA TRP A 103 -9.95 12.81 -4.94
C TRP A 103 -8.48 12.84 -5.41
N ASP A 104 -8.24 12.83 -6.72
CA ASP A 104 -6.89 12.72 -7.27
C ASP A 104 -6.08 14.01 -7.06
N GLU A 105 -6.75 15.15 -6.96
CA GLU A 105 -6.13 16.45 -6.72
C GLU A 105 -5.80 16.69 -5.25
N ASN A 106 -6.42 15.93 -4.32
CA ASN A 106 -6.12 16.07 -2.90
C ASN A 106 -4.86 15.29 -2.53
N THR A 107 -3.82 16.02 -2.18
CA THR A 107 -2.65 15.43 -1.49
C THR A 107 -3.08 14.88 -0.14
N TYR A 108 -2.53 13.75 0.27
CA TYR A 108 -2.75 13.23 1.62
C TYR A 108 -1.46 12.82 2.32
N ILE A 109 -1.47 12.92 3.64
CA ILE A 109 -0.39 12.50 4.53
C ILE A 109 -0.88 11.28 5.31
N ASP A 110 -0.11 10.20 5.29
CA ASP A 110 -0.33 9.02 6.13
C ASP A 110 0.57 9.10 7.37
N THR A 111 -0.04 9.29 8.53
CA THR A 111 0.68 9.44 9.80
C THR A 111 1.23 8.14 10.34
N LEU A 112 0.83 6.97 9.83
CA LEU A 112 1.39 5.68 10.24
C LEU A 112 2.88 5.55 9.86
N PRO A 113 3.30 5.68 8.59
CA PRO A 113 4.71 5.67 8.24
C PRO A 113 5.48 6.88 8.83
N MET A 114 4.82 8.03 8.96
CA MET A 114 5.40 9.20 9.59
C MET A 114 5.73 8.95 11.06
N GLY A 115 4.80 8.35 11.82
CA GLY A 115 5.02 7.95 13.21
C GLY A 115 6.12 6.89 13.37
N GLN A 116 6.20 5.94 12.41
CA GLN A 116 7.29 4.97 12.40
C GLN A 116 8.68 5.61 12.21
N ALA A 117 8.74 6.73 11.50
CA ALA A 117 9.98 7.47 11.28
C ALA A 117 10.33 8.41 12.44
N LEU A 118 9.34 9.10 12.99
CA LEU A 118 9.55 10.06 14.09
C LEU A 118 9.75 9.38 15.44
N PHE A 119 9.02 8.29 15.73
CA PHE A 119 9.01 7.61 17.02
C PHE A 119 9.52 6.15 16.89
N PRO A 120 10.79 5.92 16.50
CA PRO A 120 11.29 4.56 16.28
C PRO A 120 11.31 3.74 17.58
N GLY A 121 10.99 2.45 17.47
CA GLY A 121 11.09 1.51 18.61
C GLY A 121 9.80 1.30 19.38
N LEU A 122 8.68 1.88 19.00
CA LEU A 122 7.38 1.56 19.60
C LEU A 122 6.96 0.12 19.27
N ARG A 123 6.29 -0.55 20.22
CA ARG A 123 5.78 -1.92 20.06
C ARG A 123 4.85 -2.06 18.86
N ASN A 124 4.04 -1.07 18.61
CA ASN A 124 3.19 -0.89 17.45
C ASN A 124 2.89 0.60 17.26
N TYR A 125 2.25 0.95 16.16
CA TYR A 125 1.94 2.34 15.81
C TYR A 125 0.43 2.59 15.70
N LYS A 126 -0.38 1.93 16.55
CA LYS A 126 -1.79 2.30 16.69
C LYS A 126 -1.88 3.69 17.33
N LEU A 127 -2.98 4.41 17.04
CA LEU A 127 -3.21 5.74 17.62
C LEU A 127 -3.04 5.77 19.14
N ASP A 128 -3.57 4.77 19.86
CA ASP A 128 -3.40 4.63 21.30
C ASP A 128 -1.96 4.55 21.77
N THR A 129 -1.15 3.78 21.03
CA THR A 129 0.24 3.59 21.41
C THR A 129 1.02 4.87 21.22
N ILE A 130 0.76 5.60 20.11
CA ILE A 130 1.37 6.89 19.85
C ILE A 130 0.87 7.93 20.85
N ASN A 131 -0.45 7.97 21.12
CA ASN A 131 -1.07 8.87 22.08
C ASN A 131 -0.45 8.72 23.48
N LYS A 132 -0.30 7.47 23.94
CA LYS A 132 0.34 7.15 25.21
C LYS A 132 1.82 7.52 25.24
N HIS A 133 2.54 7.32 24.14
CA HIS A 133 3.95 7.69 24.03
C HIS A 133 4.16 9.21 24.10
N LEU A 134 3.24 9.98 23.53
CA LEU A 134 3.27 11.44 23.50
C LEU A 134 2.57 12.07 24.73
N GLU A 135 2.13 11.25 25.68
CA GLU A 135 1.42 11.69 26.91
C GLU A 135 0.16 12.54 26.63
N ILE A 136 -0.46 12.31 25.46
CA ILE A 136 -1.70 12.99 25.06
C ILE A 136 -2.88 12.35 25.85
N PRO A 137 -3.84 13.14 26.35
CA PRO A 137 -4.98 12.60 27.09
C PRO A 137 -5.75 11.54 26.32
N PRO A 138 -6.28 10.49 27.01
CA PRO A 138 -7.08 9.46 26.37
C PRO A 138 -8.35 10.05 25.73
N PHE A 139 -8.84 9.40 24.70
CA PHE A 139 -10.03 9.81 23.94
C PHE A 139 -11.00 8.63 23.78
N ASN A 140 -12.23 8.92 23.38
CA ASN A 140 -13.21 7.88 23.07
C ASN A 140 -12.90 7.28 21.70
N HIS A 141 -12.60 5.98 21.68
CA HIS A 141 -12.36 5.26 20.44
C HIS A 141 -13.63 4.95 19.66
N HIS A 142 -13.44 4.75 18.35
CA HIS A 142 -14.49 4.25 17.45
C HIS A 142 -15.64 5.22 17.19
N ARG A 143 -15.36 6.52 17.31
CA ARG A 143 -16.17 7.61 16.76
C ARG A 143 -15.26 8.41 15.83
N ALA A 144 -15.66 8.51 14.57
CA ALA A 144 -14.79 9.06 13.52
C ALA A 144 -14.27 10.47 13.83
N VAL A 145 -15.07 11.32 14.49
CA VAL A 145 -14.62 12.68 14.88
C VAL A 145 -13.68 12.67 16.08
N ASP A 146 -13.86 11.76 17.03
CA ASP A 146 -13.00 11.66 18.21
C ASP A 146 -11.62 11.10 17.81
N ASP A 147 -11.60 10.09 16.93
CA ASP A 147 -10.38 9.57 16.32
C ASP A 147 -9.66 10.63 15.49
N ALA A 148 -10.40 11.44 14.71
CA ALA A 148 -9.84 12.56 13.95
C ALA A 148 -9.24 13.63 14.88
N MET A 149 -9.87 13.93 16.01
CA MET A 149 -9.36 14.87 16.99
C MET A 149 -8.10 14.34 17.69
N ALA A 150 -8.08 13.07 18.05
CA ALA A 150 -6.90 12.43 18.63
C ALA A 150 -5.72 12.44 17.65
N LEU A 151 -6.01 12.10 16.38
CA LEU A 151 -5.01 12.17 15.33
C LEU A 151 -4.49 13.59 15.12
N ALA A 152 -5.37 14.61 15.14
CA ALA A 152 -4.97 16.00 14.98
C ALA A 152 -3.99 16.45 16.09
N ARG A 153 -4.22 16.02 17.35
CA ARG A 153 -3.29 16.29 18.46
C ARG A 153 -1.93 15.61 18.24
N ILE A 154 -1.94 14.35 17.79
CA ILE A 154 -0.70 13.65 17.44
C ILE A 154 0.02 14.39 16.29
N TYR A 155 -0.74 14.84 15.29
CA TYR A 155 -0.20 15.53 14.13
C TYR A 155 0.40 16.90 14.49
N GLU A 156 -0.17 17.64 15.43
CA GLU A 156 0.46 18.88 15.96
C GLU A 156 1.87 18.63 16.52
N VAL A 157 2.04 17.53 17.26
CA VAL A 157 3.36 17.12 17.78
C VAL A 157 4.28 16.73 16.63
N MET A 158 3.77 15.92 15.67
CA MET A 158 4.55 15.52 14.52
C MET A 158 5.02 16.71 13.67
N LEU A 159 4.20 17.76 13.54
CA LEU A 159 4.60 19.00 12.86
C LEU A 159 5.76 19.69 13.57
N THR A 160 5.74 19.77 14.89
CA THR A 160 6.86 20.31 15.69
C THR A 160 8.15 19.50 15.46
N ASP A 161 8.05 18.16 15.47
CA ASP A 161 9.20 17.29 15.20
C ASP A 161 9.74 17.42 13.76
N LEU A 162 8.87 17.72 12.79
CA LEU A 162 9.28 18.02 11.42
C LEU A 162 10.02 19.35 11.33
N GLU A 163 9.53 20.39 12.02
CA GLU A 163 10.18 21.70 12.10
C GLU A 163 11.58 21.60 12.71
N GLU A 164 11.73 20.83 13.80
CA GLU A 164 13.03 20.56 14.43
C GLU A 164 14.02 19.85 13.50
N LYS A 165 13.51 19.13 12.49
CA LYS A 165 14.30 18.45 11.45
C LYS A 165 14.48 19.27 10.17
N ASP A 166 14.08 20.55 10.20
CA ASP A 166 14.15 21.48 9.04
C ASP A 166 13.31 20.96 7.84
N ILE A 167 12.17 20.33 8.12
CA ILE A 167 11.23 19.81 7.11
C ILE A 167 9.97 20.68 7.14
N HIS A 168 9.88 21.63 6.21
CA HIS A 168 8.81 22.65 6.18
C HIS A 168 7.82 22.50 5.03
N ALA A 169 8.07 21.57 4.11
CA ALA A 169 7.20 21.34 2.96
C ALA A 169 6.72 19.88 2.91
N VAL A 170 5.47 19.68 2.48
CA VAL A 170 4.86 18.34 2.39
C VAL A 170 5.67 17.43 1.48
N GLU A 171 6.17 17.95 0.37
CA GLU A 171 6.99 17.23 -0.60
C GLU A 171 8.33 16.77 0.02
N ALA A 172 8.81 17.48 1.03
CA ALA A 172 10.05 17.15 1.72
C ALA A 172 9.88 16.09 2.82
N ILE A 173 8.66 15.79 3.28
CA ILE A 173 8.42 14.84 4.36
C ILE A 173 9.03 13.47 4.04
N ASN A 174 8.74 12.93 2.87
CA ASN A 174 9.21 11.61 2.47
C ASN A 174 10.75 11.54 2.35
N THR A 175 11.37 12.59 1.85
CA THR A 175 12.84 12.66 1.69
C THR A 175 13.53 12.98 3.01
N GLY A 176 12.98 13.89 3.79
CA GLY A 176 13.53 14.30 5.09
C GLY A 176 13.42 13.22 6.16
N LEU A 177 12.34 12.46 6.17
CA LEU A 177 12.14 11.30 7.06
C LEU A 177 12.67 9.99 6.49
N GLY A 178 12.88 9.90 5.17
CA GLY A 178 13.29 8.67 4.47
C GLY A 178 14.70 8.16 4.81
N GLY A 179 15.45 8.88 5.60
CA GLY A 179 16.73 8.42 6.16
C GLY A 179 16.59 7.39 7.29
N ASN A 180 15.38 7.04 7.70
CA ASN A 180 15.17 6.05 8.75
C ASN A 180 15.46 4.63 8.24
N LYS A 181 16.52 4.03 8.77
CA LYS A 181 16.99 2.68 8.44
C LYS A 181 15.92 1.58 8.62
N GLU A 182 14.92 1.79 9.46
CA GLU A 182 13.83 0.85 9.70
C GLU A 182 12.85 0.78 8.50
N VAL A 183 12.51 1.91 7.89
CA VAL A 183 11.69 1.96 6.66
C VAL A 183 12.44 1.30 5.50
N LEU A 184 13.76 1.48 5.46
CA LEU A 184 14.63 0.89 4.46
C LEU A 184 14.82 -0.62 4.63
N LYS A 185 14.52 -1.19 5.80
CA LYS A 185 14.53 -2.64 6.04
C LYS A 185 13.27 -3.36 5.55
N LYS A 186 12.21 -2.62 5.11
CA LYS A 186 10.99 -3.24 4.57
C LYS A 186 11.32 -4.17 3.40
N LYS A 187 10.55 -5.25 3.30
CA LYS A 187 10.64 -6.19 2.18
C LYS A 187 10.49 -5.43 0.86
N TYR A 188 11.31 -5.76 -0.10
CA TYR A 188 11.19 -5.32 -1.48
C TYR A 188 10.92 -6.55 -2.36
N TYR A 189 10.34 -6.29 -3.52
CA TYR A 189 9.98 -7.30 -4.49
C TYR A 189 10.61 -6.97 -5.84
N HIS A 190 10.82 -7.99 -6.67
CA HIS A 190 11.16 -7.76 -8.06
C HIS A 190 9.95 -7.20 -8.81
N LEU A 191 10.22 -6.38 -9.80
CA LEU A 191 9.22 -5.74 -10.65
C LEU A 191 9.79 -5.62 -12.06
N ILE A 192 8.98 -5.97 -13.06
CA ILE A 192 9.31 -5.69 -14.46
C ILE A 192 8.53 -4.46 -14.91
N ILE A 193 9.21 -3.58 -15.63
CA ILE A 193 8.62 -2.39 -16.23
C ILE A 193 8.93 -2.44 -17.74
N LEU A 194 7.89 -2.54 -18.57
CA LEU A 194 8.01 -2.43 -20.02
C LEU A 194 7.55 -1.06 -20.48
N VAL A 195 8.24 -0.54 -21.47
CA VAL A 195 7.94 0.75 -22.09
C VAL A 195 7.05 0.55 -23.32
N GLN A 196 5.90 1.21 -23.36
CA GLN A 196 4.97 1.15 -24.49
C GLN A 196 5.22 2.25 -25.53
N ASN A 197 5.70 3.43 -25.10
CA ASN A 197 5.84 4.60 -25.94
C ASN A 197 6.88 5.60 -25.39
N GLN A 198 7.09 6.72 -26.07
CA GLN A 198 8.08 7.73 -25.68
C GLN A 198 7.78 8.41 -24.34
N VAL A 199 6.50 8.53 -23.96
CA VAL A 199 6.12 9.04 -22.64
C VAL A 199 6.57 8.05 -21.56
N GLY A 200 6.30 6.77 -21.75
CA GLY A 200 6.75 5.70 -20.85
C GLY A 200 8.27 5.63 -20.75
N LEU A 201 9.02 5.81 -21.85
CA LEU A 201 10.48 5.83 -21.81
C LEU A 201 11.00 6.97 -20.92
N LYS A 202 10.44 8.16 -21.06
CA LYS A 202 10.78 9.31 -20.20
C LYS A 202 10.43 9.06 -18.75
N ASN A 203 9.28 8.44 -18.48
CA ASN A 203 8.83 8.09 -17.14
C ASN A 203 9.72 7.01 -16.53
N LEU A 204 10.13 5.99 -17.29
CA LEU A 204 11.09 4.98 -16.83
C LEU A 204 12.41 5.63 -16.39
N TYR A 205 12.96 6.54 -17.17
CA TYR A 205 14.18 7.27 -16.79
C TYR A 205 14.03 8.04 -15.48
N ARG A 206 12.88 8.67 -15.25
CA ARG A 206 12.58 9.38 -13.98
C ARG A 206 12.53 8.40 -12.81
N ILE A 207 11.85 7.26 -12.97
CA ILE A 207 11.75 6.20 -11.96
C ILE A 207 13.14 5.66 -11.63
N VAL A 208 13.94 5.29 -12.63
CA VAL A 208 15.29 4.75 -12.43
C VAL A 208 16.21 5.77 -11.79
N SER A 209 16.17 7.03 -12.22
CA SER A 209 16.95 8.10 -11.61
C SER A 209 16.59 8.28 -10.12
N ALA A 210 15.31 8.36 -9.80
CA ALA A 210 14.85 8.48 -8.41
C ALA A 210 15.24 7.25 -7.57
N ALA A 211 15.14 6.04 -8.13
CA ALA A 211 15.53 4.80 -7.47
C ALA A 211 17.02 4.81 -7.06
N HIS A 212 17.88 5.42 -7.89
CA HIS A 212 19.32 5.50 -7.63
C HIS A 212 19.73 6.70 -6.77
N THR A 213 19.03 7.82 -6.84
CA THR A 213 19.41 9.06 -6.15
C THR A 213 18.66 9.29 -4.84
N GLN A 214 17.39 8.89 -4.76
CA GLN A 214 16.50 9.17 -3.64
C GLN A 214 16.15 7.92 -2.82
N TYR A 215 15.99 6.77 -3.48
CA TYR A 215 15.48 5.54 -2.84
C TYR A 215 16.49 4.39 -2.80
N PHE A 216 17.78 4.70 -2.95
CA PHE A 216 18.85 3.69 -2.92
C PHE A 216 19.13 3.21 -1.50
N PHE A 217 18.95 1.90 -1.28
CA PHE A 217 19.44 1.25 -0.05
C PHE A 217 19.93 -0.16 -0.39
N LYS A 218 21.23 -0.34 -0.43
CA LYS A 218 21.91 -1.57 -0.91
C LYS A 218 21.63 -1.92 -2.37
N LYS A 219 20.42 -1.60 -2.85
CA LYS A 219 19.94 -1.75 -4.23
C LYS A 219 19.02 -0.56 -4.55
N PRO A 220 18.85 -0.19 -5.82
CA PRO A 220 17.85 0.77 -6.22
C PRO A 220 16.45 0.21 -5.89
N ARG A 221 15.59 1.05 -5.31
CA ARG A 221 14.23 0.69 -4.91
C ARG A 221 13.25 1.70 -5.47
N VAL A 222 12.04 1.24 -5.72
CA VAL A 222 10.98 2.09 -6.28
C VAL A 222 9.75 1.96 -5.38
N PRO A 223 9.34 3.03 -4.68
CA PRO A 223 8.07 3.00 -3.94
C PRO A 223 6.89 3.01 -4.91
N ARG A 224 5.79 2.38 -4.49
CA ARG A 224 4.55 2.29 -5.30
C ARG A 224 3.99 3.68 -5.67
N SER A 225 4.12 4.66 -4.78
CA SER A 225 3.71 6.04 -5.04
C SER A 225 4.42 6.64 -6.25
N LEU A 226 5.74 6.41 -6.38
CA LEU A 226 6.51 6.87 -7.53
C LEU A 226 6.09 6.13 -8.81
N LEU A 227 5.82 4.82 -8.73
CA LEU A 227 5.31 4.05 -9.87
C LEU A 227 3.97 4.59 -10.35
N ASN A 228 3.06 4.88 -9.43
CA ASN A 228 1.74 5.43 -9.76
C ASN A 228 1.84 6.83 -10.38
N GLN A 229 2.73 7.67 -9.87
CA GLN A 229 2.98 9.02 -10.40
C GLN A 229 3.46 9.00 -11.85
N TYR A 230 4.27 8.01 -12.22
CA TYR A 230 4.88 7.90 -13.56
C TYR A 230 4.38 6.68 -14.34
N ARG A 231 3.14 6.23 -14.07
CA ARG A 231 2.55 5.02 -14.67
C ARG A 231 2.31 5.10 -16.17
N GLU A 232 2.04 6.29 -16.69
CA GLU A 232 1.66 6.51 -18.08
C GLU A 232 2.72 6.00 -19.05
N GLY A 233 2.28 5.20 -20.04
CA GLY A 233 3.13 4.60 -21.07
C GLY A 233 4.01 3.45 -20.59
N LEU A 234 3.73 2.89 -19.40
CA LEU A 234 4.42 1.74 -18.82
C LEU A 234 3.46 0.57 -18.63
N LEU A 235 3.99 -0.65 -18.79
CA LEU A 235 3.36 -1.90 -18.37
C LEU A 235 4.17 -2.49 -17.22
N LEU A 236 3.50 -2.90 -16.16
CA LEU A 236 4.11 -3.52 -14.98
C LEU A 236 3.74 -5.00 -14.88
N SER A 237 4.71 -5.82 -14.47
CA SER A 237 4.50 -7.22 -14.11
C SER A 237 5.08 -7.51 -12.73
N PRO A 238 4.46 -8.46 -11.97
CA PRO A 238 4.97 -8.85 -10.66
C PRO A 238 6.29 -9.63 -10.69
N ALA A 239 6.88 -9.81 -11.87
CA ALA A 239 8.15 -10.52 -12.11
C ALA A 239 8.15 -11.99 -11.66
N CYS A 240 9.34 -12.52 -11.29
CA CYS A 240 9.64 -13.91 -10.95
C CYS A 240 9.18 -14.31 -9.54
N GLU A 241 9.75 -15.40 -9.01
CA GLU A 241 9.50 -15.91 -7.64
C GLU A 241 9.86 -14.90 -6.53
N ALA A 242 10.75 -13.93 -6.83
CA ALA A 242 11.09 -12.84 -5.92
C ALA A 242 10.10 -11.66 -6.00
N GLY A 243 9.09 -11.75 -6.87
CA GLY A 243 8.02 -10.77 -7.02
C GLY A 243 6.96 -10.86 -5.92
N GLU A 244 6.14 -9.82 -5.82
CA GLU A 244 5.12 -9.72 -4.77
C GLU A 244 4.06 -10.81 -4.89
N LEU A 245 3.53 -11.03 -6.10
CA LEU A 245 2.45 -11.99 -6.33
C LEU A 245 2.90 -13.43 -6.04
N TYR A 246 4.02 -13.85 -6.62
CA TYR A 246 4.50 -15.20 -6.42
C TYR A 246 4.82 -15.51 -4.96
N ARG A 247 5.45 -14.56 -4.25
CA ARG A 247 5.68 -14.69 -2.80
C ARG A 247 4.40 -14.78 -1.98
N ALA A 248 3.35 -14.06 -2.38
CA ALA A 248 2.05 -14.15 -1.73
C ALA A 248 1.40 -15.53 -1.94
N ILE A 249 1.53 -16.10 -3.15
CA ILE A 249 1.04 -17.46 -3.47
C ILE A 249 1.78 -18.49 -2.63
N VAL A 250 3.12 -18.46 -2.59
CA VAL A 250 3.95 -19.37 -1.78
C VAL A 250 3.62 -19.27 -0.28
N ALA A 251 3.29 -18.06 0.19
CA ALA A 251 2.89 -17.81 1.58
C ALA A 251 1.45 -18.27 1.89
N GLY A 252 0.72 -18.84 0.93
CA GLY A 252 -0.65 -19.31 1.12
C GLY A 252 -1.68 -18.21 1.41
N GLN A 253 -1.48 -17.01 0.86
CA GLN A 253 -2.42 -15.91 1.06
C GLN A 253 -3.80 -16.26 0.47
N PRO A 254 -4.90 -15.77 1.08
CA PRO A 254 -6.25 -15.97 0.55
C PRO A 254 -6.37 -15.51 -0.92
N TYR A 255 -7.14 -16.22 -1.72
CA TYR A 255 -7.28 -15.94 -3.16
C TYR A 255 -7.74 -14.51 -3.46
N GLU A 256 -8.65 -13.97 -2.67
CA GLU A 256 -9.08 -12.57 -2.78
C GLU A 256 -7.93 -11.56 -2.59
N GLN A 257 -6.97 -11.89 -1.73
CA GLN A 257 -5.79 -11.04 -1.57
C GLN A 257 -4.83 -11.18 -2.76
N LEU A 258 -4.73 -12.39 -3.34
CA LEU A 258 -3.97 -12.61 -4.56
C LEU A 258 -4.57 -11.83 -5.74
N LEU A 259 -5.90 -11.82 -5.88
CA LEU A 259 -6.60 -10.97 -6.86
C LEU A 259 -6.26 -9.49 -6.72
N ARG A 260 -6.27 -8.95 -5.50
CA ARG A 260 -5.91 -7.54 -5.26
C ARG A 260 -4.46 -7.23 -5.62
N ILE A 261 -3.53 -8.14 -5.32
CA ILE A 261 -2.13 -7.98 -5.70
C ILE A 261 -1.99 -8.03 -7.21
N ALA A 262 -2.60 -9.00 -7.86
CA ALA A 262 -2.54 -9.19 -9.30
C ALA A 262 -3.20 -8.05 -10.08
N ASP A 263 -4.26 -7.45 -9.53
CA ASP A 263 -4.99 -6.34 -10.16
C ASP A 263 -4.14 -5.07 -10.34
N TYR A 264 -3.13 -4.88 -9.52
CA TYR A 264 -2.19 -3.76 -9.66
C TYR A 264 -1.35 -3.83 -10.93
N TYR A 265 -1.09 -5.01 -11.47
CA TYR A 265 -0.21 -5.26 -12.60
C TYR A 265 -0.98 -5.28 -13.93
N ASP A 266 -0.31 -4.96 -15.03
CA ASP A 266 -0.93 -4.94 -16.38
C ASP A 266 -0.96 -6.32 -17.00
N TYR A 267 0.03 -7.15 -16.70
CA TYR A 267 0.13 -8.55 -17.13
C TYR A 267 0.80 -9.37 -16.02
N LEU A 268 0.61 -10.69 -16.08
CA LEU A 268 1.21 -11.64 -15.17
C LEU A 268 2.20 -12.52 -15.92
N GLU A 269 3.10 -13.20 -15.20
CA GLU A 269 4.04 -14.11 -15.83
C GLU A 269 4.18 -15.43 -15.09
N VAL A 270 4.45 -16.47 -15.86
CA VAL A 270 4.84 -17.78 -15.40
C VAL A 270 6.20 -18.15 -15.96
N GLN A 271 6.96 -18.90 -15.19
CA GLN A 271 8.31 -19.33 -15.56
C GLN A 271 8.42 -20.85 -15.63
N PRO A 272 9.44 -21.39 -16.32
CA PRO A 272 9.74 -22.82 -16.32
C PRO A 272 9.88 -23.35 -14.88
N LEU A 273 9.45 -24.57 -14.65
CA LEU A 273 9.50 -25.19 -13.32
C LEU A 273 10.93 -25.24 -12.75
N GLY A 274 11.92 -25.48 -13.64
CA GLY A 274 13.32 -25.52 -13.29
C GLY A 274 13.83 -24.26 -12.57
N ASN A 275 13.31 -23.08 -12.94
CA ASN A 275 13.70 -21.82 -12.30
C ASN A 275 13.37 -21.79 -10.80
N ASN A 276 12.36 -22.57 -10.37
CA ASN A 276 11.86 -22.58 -8.99
C ASN A 276 12.14 -23.91 -8.27
N GLU A 277 12.82 -24.88 -8.88
CA GLU A 277 13.14 -26.17 -8.26
C GLU A 277 13.97 -26.05 -6.99
N PHE A 278 14.78 -24.99 -6.87
CA PHE A 278 15.52 -24.70 -5.65
C PHE A 278 14.62 -24.61 -4.41
N MET A 279 13.35 -24.21 -4.56
CA MET A 279 12.39 -24.15 -3.45
C MET A 279 12.08 -25.54 -2.90
N VAL A 280 12.07 -26.58 -3.76
CA VAL A 280 11.92 -27.97 -3.33
C VAL A 280 13.22 -28.46 -2.67
N ARG A 281 14.37 -28.20 -3.30
CA ARG A 281 15.68 -28.61 -2.77
C ARG A 281 15.99 -28.05 -1.38
N ASN A 282 15.55 -26.82 -1.11
CA ASN A 282 15.78 -26.18 0.20
C ASN A 282 14.60 -26.33 1.19
N GLY A 283 13.56 -27.09 0.84
CA GLY A 283 12.44 -27.39 1.71
C GLY A 283 11.44 -26.24 1.90
N GLN A 284 11.44 -25.24 1.04
CA GLN A 284 10.42 -24.17 1.06
C GLN A 284 9.06 -24.63 0.56
N VAL A 285 9.06 -25.60 -0.36
CA VAL A 285 7.84 -26.27 -0.88
C VAL A 285 8.07 -27.76 -0.97
N ASP A 286 6.99 -28.53 -0.87
CA ASP A 286 7.04 -29.99 -0.71
C ASP A 286 7.36 -30.74 -2.01
N SER A 287 7.06 -30.17 -3.18
CA SER A 287 7.16 -30.90 -4.46
C SER A 287 7.15 -29.97 -5.69
N ILE A 288 7.60 -30.51 -6.82
CA ILE A 288 7.44 -29.88 -8.15
C ILE A 288 5.96 -29.67 -8.50
N GLU A 289 5.06 -30.53 -8.03
CA GLU A 289 3.62 -30.35 -8.27
C GLU A 289 3.07 -29.09 -7.54
N ALA A 290 3.63 -28.75 -6.38
CA ALA A 290 3.31 -27.48 -5.72
C ALA A 290 3.71 -26.29 -6.60
N ILE A 291 4.88 -26.31 -7.23
CA ILE A 291 5.34 -25.24 -8.15
C ILE A 291 4.41 -25.16 -9.38
N LYS A 292 3.96 -26.30 -9.92
CA LYS A 292 2.95 -26.29 -11.00
C LYS A 292 1.65 -25.66 -10.57
N ASN A 293 1.22 -25.91 -9.33
CA ASN A 293 0.00 -25.33 -8.80
C ASN A 293 0.14 -23.82 -8.60
N PHE A 294 1.31 -23.31 -8.25
CA PHE A 294 1.56 -21.86 -8.20
C PHE A 294 1.41 -21.23 -9.60
N ASN A 295 1.98 -21.85 -10.65
CA ASN A 295 1.80 -21.37 -12.02
C ASN A 295 0.33 -21.43 -12.46
N ARG A 296 -0.42 -22.50 -12.11
CA ARG A 296 -1.87 -22.60 -12.36
C ARG A 296 -2.64 -21.48 -11.66
N THR A 297 -2.26 -21.15 -10.43
CA THR A 297 -2.87 -20.03 -9.69
C THR A 297 -2.62 -18.70 -10.41
N VAL A 298 -1.42 -18.44 -10.91
CA VAL A 298 -1.13 -17.23 -11.70
C VAL A 298 -1.98 -17.18 -12.96
N ILE A 299 -2.12 -18.31 -13.68
CA ILE A 299 -2.96 -18.40 -14.88
C ILE A 299 -4.42 -18.10 -14.55
N GLN A 300 -4.95 -18.71 -13.48
CA GLN A 300 -6.33 -18.50 -13.04
C GLN A 300 -6.58 -17.04 -12.66
N LEU A 301 -5.64 -16.39 -11.96
CA LEU A 301 -5.72 -14.97 -11.64
C LEU A 301 -5.76 -14.09 -12.91
N GLY A 302 -4.98 -14.46 -13.93
CA GLY A 302 -5.01 -13.77 -15.22
C GLY A 302 -6.36 -13.92 -15.92
N GLU A 303 -6.94 -15.12 -15.92
CA GLU A 303 -8.27 -15.39 -16.49
C GLU A 303 -9.36 -14.58 -15.75
N ASP A 304 -9.38 -14.61 -14.42
CA ASP A 304 -10.39 -13.93 -13.60
C ASP A 304 -10.31 -12.41 -13.73
N LEU A 305 -9.11 -11.86 -13.90
CA LEU A 305 -8.87 -10.41 -14.06
C LEU A 305 -8.84 -9.97 -15.53
N HIS A 306 -9.02 -10.91 -16.49
CA HIS A 306 -8.89 -10.63 -17.93
C HIS A 306 -7.56 -10.01 -18.32
N LYS A 307 -6.45 -10.44 -17.68
CA LYS A 307 -5.10 -9.94 -17.92
C LYS A 307 -4.26 -10.95 -18.68
N PRO A 308 -3.37 -10.51 -19.57
CA PRO A 308 -2.44 -11.41 -20.24
C PRO A 308 -1.56 -12.14 -19.23
N VAL A 309 -1.33 -13.42 -19.44
CA VAL A 309 -0.32 -14.22 -18.75
C VAL A 309 0.71 -14.65 -19.78
N VAL A 310 1.96 -14.27 -19.55
CA VAL A 310 3.07 -14.56 -20.48
C VAL A 310 4.02 -15.60 -19.89
N ALA A 311 4.62 -16.41 -20.73
CA ALA A 311 5.69 -17.32 -20.33
C ALA A 311 7.05 -16.66 -20.59
N THR A 312 7.87 -16.56 -19.54
CA THR A 312 9.23 -15.98 -19.62
C THR A 312 10.26 -17.00 -19.18
N GLY A 313 11.46 -16.95 -19.75
CA GLY A 313 12.55 -17.90 -19.42
C GLY A 313 13.37 -17.49 -18.22
N ASP A 314 13.37 -16.20 -17.86
CA ASP A 314 14.30 -15.62 -16.86
C ASP A 314 15.76 -15.98 -17.14
N SER A 315 16.15 -15.89 -18.43
CA SER A 315 17.46 -16.31 -18.92
C SER A 315 18.56 -15.43 -18.34
N HIS A 316 19.60 -16.06 -17.80
CA HIS A 316 20.73 -15.38 -17.15
C HIS A 316 22.05 -15.58 -17.87
N PHE A 317 22.07 -16.31 -18.98
CA PHE A 317 23.21 -16.51 -19.87
C PHE A 317 22.69 -16.69 -21.29
N GLN A 318 23.57 -16.49 -22.27
CA GLN A 318 23.19 -16.45 -23.67
C GLN A 318 23.19 -17.85 -24.30
N GLU A 319 24.31 -18.58 -24.17
CA GLU A 319 24.47 -19.92 -24.72
C GLU A 319 24.30 -20.97 -23.64
N PRO A 320 23.76 -22.17 -23.96
CA PRO A 320 23.55 -23.23 -22.98
C PRO A 320 24.82 -23.58 -22.19
N GLU A 321 25.99 -23.51 -22.82
CA GLU A 321 27.29 -23.85 -22.22
C GLU A 321 27.76 -22.84 -21.19
N ASP A 322 27.21 -21.61 -21.21
CA ASP A 322 27.58 -20.51 -20.28
C ASP A 322 27.10 -20.75 -18.84
N TRP A 323 26.27 -21.76 -18.61
CA TRP A 323 25.82 -22.13 -17.28
C TRP A 323 26.98 -22.35 -16.29
N ILE A 324 28.11 -22.86 -16.78
CA ILE A 324 29.33 -23.08 -15.98
C ILE A 324 29.85 -21.76 -15.40
N TYR A 325 29.89 -20.71 -16.24
CA TYR A 325 30.32 -19.37 -15.79
C TYR A 325 29.37 -18.78 -14.77
N ARG A 326 28.08 -18.98 -14.97
CA ARG A 326 27.06 -18.58 -14.00
C ARG A 326 27.24 -19.33 -12.67
N ALA A 327 27.47 -20.64 -12.69
CA ALA A 327 27.71 -21.44 -11.49
C ALA A 327 28.91 -20.92 -10.71
N VAL A 328 30.03 -20.61 -11.37
CA VAL A 328 31.22 -20.02 -10.74
C VAL A 328 30.89 -18.66 -10.10
N LEU A 329 30.17 -17.79 -10.77
CA LEU A 329 29.78 -16.50 -10.23
C LEU A 329 28.84 -16.64 -9.03
N GLN A 330 27.90 -17.55 -9.09
CA GLN A 330 26.96 -17.83 -7.98
C GLN A 330 27.70 -18.40 -6.77
N ALA A 331 28.63 -19.35 -6.97
CA ALA A 331 29.46 -19.88 -5.91
C ALA A 331 30.31 -18.77 -5.26
N GLY A 332 30.91 -17.89 -6.06
CA GLY A 332 31.64 -16.72 -5.57
C GLY A 332 30.78 -15.75 -4.75
N ASN A 333 29.49 -15.67 -5.02
CA ASN A 333 28.52 -14.90 -4.25
C ASN A 333 27.96 -15.64 -3.03
N GLY A 334 28.42 -16.86 -2.75
CA GLY A 334 28.05 -17.63 -1.56
C GLY A 334 26.81 -18.52 -1.71
N PHE A 335 26.31 -18.74 -2.92
CA PHE A 335 25.23 -19.70 -3.16
C PHE A 335 25.76 -21.14 -3.04
N LYS A 336 25.09 -21.94 -2.19
CA LYS A 336 25.54 -23.30 -1.87
C LYS A 336 25.19 -24.35 -2.92
N ASP A 337 24.17 -24.06 -3.77
CA ASP A 337 23.72 -24.94 -4.85
C ASP A 337 23.93 -24.30 -6.23
N ALA A 338 25.01 -23.57 -6.39
CA ALA A 338 25.33 -22.82 -7.60
C ALA A 338 25.29 -23.70 -8.88
N ASP A 339 25.68 -24.96 -8.81
CA ASP A 339 25.67 -25.91 -9.93
C ASP A 339 24.26 -26.32 -10.37
N ASN A 340 23.24 -26.02 -9.60
CA ASN A 340 21.85 -26.39 -9.87
C ASN A 340 20.95 -25.16 -10.17
N GLN A 341 21.55 -24.00 -10.38
CA GLN A 341 20.82 -22.75 -10.65
C GLN A 341 20.89 -22.32 -12.12
N ALA A 342 21.19 -23.24 -12.99
CA ALA A 342 21.27 -23.00 -14.44
C ALA A 342 19.94 -23.23 -15.12
#